data_1dc41e9af82ceea31fee07befb1f3755
#
_entry.id   1dc41e9af82ceea31fee07befb1f3755
#
_cell.length_a   1.000
_cell.length_b   1.000
_cell.length_c   1.000
_cell.angle_alpha   90.00
_cell.angle_beta   90.00
_cell.angle_gamma   90.00
#
_symmetry.space_group_name_H-M   'P 1'
#
loop_
_entity.id
_entity.type
_entity.pdbx_description
1 polymer ?
#
loop_
_entity_poly.entity_id
_entity_poly.type
_entity_poly.pdbx_seq_one_letter_code
_entity_poly.pdbx_strand_id
1 'polypeptide(L)'
;MQTELGLICSVGGGTSKFIAKLASKRAKPRVSDRGVEAGPGVVLVAPGAELDFLHPLPVQALWGVGPATLDRLQRFGVRTVGDLARIELDALGPAQGRHLHELAWARDDRPVEPDRELKSIGHEETFAHDRHTFDELWREAVRLADAVASRLRATGQGARTVSIKVRFDDFRTLSRSHTLPAPVTTARAILDAVEPMLQKIELVRGVRLFGISVSGFGTPSEQLTLDDLLAGGVEAAPATTVA
;
A
#
# COMPACT_ATOMS: atom_id res chain seq x y z
N MET A 1 -8.59 7.65 24.97
CA MET A 1 -7.77 6.54 24.42
C MET A 1 -6.92 5.90 25.52
N GLN A 2 -5.86 6.56 26.07
CA GLN A 2 -5.01 5.91 27.09
C GLN A 2 -5.77 5.66 28.38
N THR A 3 -6.54 6.62 28.87
CA THR A 3 -7.36 6.51 30.11
C THR A 3 -8.54 5.56 29.98
N GLU A 4 -9.15 5.46 28.82
CA GLU A 4 -10.38 4.68 28.63
C GLU A 4 -10.11 3.27 28.07
N LEU A 5 -9.12 3.14 27.21
CA LEU A 5 -8.85 1.90 26.48
C LEU A 5 -7.47 1.28 26.79
N GLY A 6 -6.63 1.94 27.57
CA GLY A 6 -5.26 1.48 27.85
C GLY A 6 -4.34 1.54 26.64
N LEU A 7 -4.78 2.13 25.52
CA LEU A 7 -4.01 2.18 24.27
C LEU A 7 -3.20 3.47 24.16
N ILE A 8 -1.88 3.32 23.97
CA ILE A 8 -0.98 4.43 23.71
C ILE A 8 -1.12 4.81 22.24
N CYS A 9 -1.35 6.09 21.96
CA CYS A 9 -1.39 6.64 20.61
C CYS A 9 -0.50 7.88 20.50
N SER A 10 -0.03 8.16 19.27
CA SER A 10 0.72 9.37 18.96
C SER A 10 -0.06 10.20 17.95
N VAL A 11 -0.26 11.48 18.26
CA VAL A 11 -1.08 12.40 17.48
C VAL A 11 -0.22 13.53 16.93
N GLY A 12 -0.43 13.86 15.67
CA GLY A 12 0.15 15.04 15.02
C GLY A 12 -0.93 15.91 14.42
N GLY A 13 -0.84 17.22 14.64
CA GLY A 13 -1.71 18.23 14.02
C GLY A 13 -0.91 19.30 13.30
N GLY A 14 -1.49 19.94 12.31
CA GLY A 14 -0.89 21.01 11.54
C GLY A 14 -1.82 21.56 10.47
N THR A 15 -1.38 22.59 9.76
CA THR A 15 -2.15 23.32 8.75
C THR A 15 -2.43 22.53 7.48
N SER A 16 -1.67 21.46 7.23
CA SER A 16 -1.90 20.54 6.11
C SER A 16 -1.76 19.09 6.56
N LYS A 17 -2.31 18.15 5.78
CA LYS A 17 -2.15 16.71 6.05
C LYS A 17 -0.69 16.27 6.01
N PHE A 18 0.16 16.96 5.25
CA PHE A 18 1.60 16.72 5.19
C PHE A 18 2.27 17.09 6.51
N ILE A 19 2.02 18.29 7.03
CA ILE A 19 2.55 18.75 8.32
C ILE A 19 2.05 17.86 9.45
N ALA A 20 0.74 17.56 9.50
CA ALA A 20 0.16 16.69 10.51
C ALA A 20 0.80 15.29 10.52
N LYS A 21 1.09 14.72 9.35
CA LYS A 21 1.78 13.44 9.22
C LYS A 21 3.20 13.46 9.79
N LEU A 22 3.97 14.51 9.52
CA LEU A 22 5.33 14.67 10.05
C LEU A 22 5.30 14.91 11.56
N ALA A 23 4.37 15.71 12.04
CA ALA A 23 4.14 15.95 13.45
C ALA A 23 3.77 14.64 14.18
N SER A 24 2.90 13.82 13.61
CA SER A 24 2.57 12.48 14.14
C SER A 24 3.79 11.56 14.20
N LYS A 25 4.67 11.59 13.19
CA LYS A 25 5.92 10.81 13.21
C LYS A 25 6.85 11.28 14.33
N ARG A 26 6.94 12.60 14.57
CA ARG A 26 7.75 13.17 15.66
C ARG A 26 7.17 12.88 17.04
N ALA A 27 5.86 12.70 17.14
CA ALA A 27 5.16 12.37 18.39
C ALA A 27 5.41 10.94 18.88
N LYS A 28 5.90 10.04 18.01
CA LYS A 28 6.12 8.63 18.32
C LYS A 28 7.38 8.41 19.17
N PRO A 29 7.41 7.33 19.97
CA PRO A 29 8.63 6.84 20.57
C PRO A 29 9.72 6.57 19.52
N ARG A 30 10.96 6.71 19.91
CA ARG A 30 12.12 6.43 19.05
C ARG A 30 12.95 5.30 19.64
N VAL A 31 13.48 4.45 18.77
CA VAL A 31 14.46 3.45 19.15
C VAL A 31 15.85 4.04 18.92
N SER A 32 16.69 3.98 19.94
CA SER A 32 18.11 4.35 19.89
C SER A 32 18.95 3.20 20.43
N ASP A 33 20.27 3.30 20.32
CA ASP A 33 21.21 2.33 20.90
C ASP A 33 21.08 2.24 22.44
N ARG A 34 20.45 3.24 23.07
CA ARG A 34 20.17 3.29 24.52
C ARG A 34 18.81 2.71 24.90
N GLY A 35 18.04 2.21 23.93
CA GLY A 35 16.72 1.64 24.12
C GLY A 35 15.61 2.49 23.50
N VAL A 36 14.39 2.33 24.03
CA VAL A 36 13.20 3.06 23.55
C VAL A 36 13.05 4.36 24.33
N GLU A 37 13.18 5.48 23.64
CA GLU A 37 12.92 6.82 24.17
C GLU A 37 11.45 7.17 23.94
N ALA A 38 10.76 7.59 25.00
CA ALA A 38 9.37 8.02 24.89
C ALA A 38 9.27 9.27 24.00
N GLY A 39 8.30 9.26 23.08
CA GLY A 39 7.95 10.45 22.33
C GLY A 39 7.03 11.39 23.14
N PRO A 40 6.84 12.64 22.69
CA PRO A 40 5.93 13.59 23.36
C PRO A 40 4.45 13.18 23.31
N GLY A 41 4.09 12.15 22.55
CA GLY A 41 2.71 11.68 22.40
C GLY A 41 1.84 12.57 21.52
N VAL A 42 1.91 13.89 21.68
CA VAL A 42 1.18 14.87 20.88
C VAL A 42 2.12 15.95 20.38
N VAL A 43 2.08 16.25 19.07
CA VAL A 43 2.80 17.36 18.45
C VAL A 43 1.84 18.15 17.57
N LEU A 44 1.68 19.43 17.89
CA LEU A 44 0.88 20.37 17.11
C LEU A 44 1.80 21.44 16.52
N VAL A 45 1.68 21.66 15.22
CA VAL A 45 2.37 22.72 14.50
C VAL A 45 1.37 23.84 14.23
N ALA A 46 1.58 24.98 14.90
CA ALA A 46 0.70 26.14 14.75
C ALA A 46 0.86 26.79 13.36
N PRO A 47 -0.18 27.48 12.87
CA PRO A 47 -0.05 28.32 11.67
C PRO A 47 1.10 29.34 11.82
N GLY A 48 1.96 29.40 10.79
CA GLY A 48 3.16 30.24 10.78
C GLY A 48 4.42 29.60 11.34
N ALA A 49 4.32 28.45 12.03
CA ALA A 49 5.48 27.72 12.57
C ALA A 49 5.93 26.54 11.68
N GLU A 50 5.35 26.41 10.49
CA GLU A 50 5.57 25.25 9.61
C GLU A 50 7.04 25.15 9.18
N LEU A 51 7.67 26.25 8.79
CA LEU A 51 9.05 26.25 8.31
C LEU A 51 10.04 25.98 9.43
N ASP A 52 9.82 26.52 10.62
CA ASP A 52 10.64 26.25 11.80
C ASP A 52 10.57 24.78 12.20
N PHE A 53 9.42 24.16 12.00
CA PHE A 53 9.24 22.71 12.22
C PHE A 53 9.89 21.88 11.13
N LEU A 54 9.75 22.27 9.85
CA LEU A 54 10.16 21.48 8.69
C LEU A 54 11.66 21.55 8.41
N HIS A 55 12.23 22.75 8.39
CA HIS A 55 13.58 22.99 7.88
C HIS A 55 14.67 22.19 8.62
N PRO A 56 14.59 21.97 9.95
CA PRO A 56 15.56 21.14 10.66
C PRO A 56 15.43 19.63 10.38
N LEU A 57 14.32 19.18 9.78
CA LEU A 57 14.12 17.75 9.52
C LEU A 57 15.06 17.24 8.43
N PRO A 58 15.52 15.97 8.53
CA PRO A 58 16.28 15.36 7.45
C PRO A 58 15.40 15.27 6.19
N VAL A 59 15.99 15.52 5.02
CA VAL A 59 15.27 15.58 3.74
C VAL A 59 14.51 14.30 3.41
N GLN A 60 14.97 13.15 3.89
CA GLN A 60 14.28 11.86 3.78
C GLN A 60 12.95 11.79 4.56
N ALA A 61 12.64 12.79 5.40
CA ALA A 61 11.34 12.88 6.05
C ALA A 61 10.22 13.25 5.07
N LEU A 62 10.57 13.92 3.96
CA LEU A 62 9.62 14.34 2.95
C LEU A 62 9.02 13.15 2.20
N TRP A 63 7.74 13.24 1.93
CA TRP A 63 7.07 12.25 1.09
C TRP A 63 7.59 12.32 -0.35
N GLY A 64 7.97 11.18 -0.92
CA GLY A 64 8.56 11.06 -2.25
C GLY A 64 10.10 11.01 -2.25
N VAL A 65 10.75 11.18 -1.10
CA VAL A 65 12.18 10.96 -0.95
C VAL A 65 12.44 9.52 -0.51
N GLY A 66 12.57 8.63 -1.52
CA GLY A 66 13.07 7.27 -1.36
C GLY A 66 14.60 7.20 -1.43
N PRO A 67 15.22 6.00 -1.29
CA PRO A 67 16.68 5.84 -1.31
C PRO A 67 17.36 6.48 -2.51
N ALA A 68 16.88 6.21 -3.73
CA ALA A 68 17.46 6.76 -4.96
C ALA A 68 17.36 8.29 -5.05
N THR A 69 16.24 8.87 -4.55
CA THR A 69 16.08 10.33 -4.47
C THR A 69 16.99 10.92 -3.41
N LEU A 70 17.13 10.24 -2.27
CA LEU A 70 18.02 10.66 -1.18
C LEU A 70 19.48 10.70 -1.65
N ASP A 71 19.96 9.63 -2.29
CA ASP A 71 21.32 9.56 -2.82
C ASP A 71 21.61 10.71 -3.80
N ARG A 72 20.62 11.02 -4.64
CA ARG A 72 20.73 12.12 -5.60
C ARG A 72 20.78 13.47 -4.89
N LEU A 73 19.92 13.72 -3.92
CA LEU A 73 19.91 14.95 -3.11
C LEU A 73 21.23 15.14 -2.34
N GLN A 74 21.77 14.07 -1.77
CA GLN A 74 23.02 14.11 -1.03
C GLN A 74 24.22 14.49 -1.91
N ARG A 75 24.24 14.11 -3.20
CA ARG A 75 25.26 14.54 -4.16
C ARG A 75 25.26 16.05 -4.39
N PHE A 76 24.11 16.72 -4.20
CA PHE A 76 23.97 18.17 -4.22
C PHE A 76 24.16 18.83 -2.86
N GLY A 77 24.62 18.09 -1.84
CA GLY A 77 24.84 18.59 -0.49
C GLY A 77 23.57 18.77 0.35
N VAL A 78 22.40 18.32 -0.15
CA VAL A 78 21.11 18.44 0.56
C VAL A 78 21.00 17.37 1.62
N ARG A 79 20.92 17.78 2.88
CA ARG A 79 20.74 16.88 4.03
C ARG A 79 19.42 17.15 4.76
N THR A 80 19.03 18.41 4.83
CA THR A 80 17.81 18.85 5.53
C THR A 80 16.76 19.36 4.54
N VAL A 81 15.54 19.50 5.03
CA VAL A 81 14.45 20.15 4.28
C VAL A 81 14.80 21.62 3.99
N GLY A 82 15.44 22.30 4.92
CA GLY A 82 15.91 23.67 4.74
C GLY A 82 16.98 23.80 3.65
N ASP A 83 17.86 22.81 3.48
CA ASP A 83 18.82 22.80 2.37
C ASP A 83 18.08 22.66 1.03
N LEU A 84 17.08 21.78 0.98
CA LEU A 84 16.26 21.59 -0.23
C LEU A 84 15.48 22.86 -0.61
N ALA A 85 14.97 23.61 0.36
CA ALA A 85 14.26 24.87 0.11
C ALA A 85 15.14 25.93 -0.56
N ARG A 86 16.48 25.84 -0.47
CA ARG A 86 17.45 26.80 -1.01
C ARG A 86 18.02 26.41 -2.38
N ILE A 87 17.77 25.18 -2.84
CA ILE A 87 18.30 24.69 -4.12
C ILE A 87 17.41 25.12 -5.29
N GLU A 88 18.03 25.42 -6.43
CA GLU A 88 17.34 25.62 -7.68
C GLU A 88 16.73 24.30 -8.20
N LEU A 89 15.49 24.38 -8.68
CA LEU A 89 14.62 23.24 -9.01
C LEU A 89 15.14 22.32 -10.13
N ASP A 90 15.98 22.84 -11.01
CA ASP A 90 16.41 22.14 -12.24
C ASP A 90 17.25 20.88 -11.95
N ALA A 91 17.90 20.82 -10.78
CA ALA A 91 18.72 19.69 -10.38
C ALA A 91 17.96 18.36 -10.17
N LEU A 92 16.66 18.40 -9.90
CA LEU A 92 15.84 17.22 -9.56
C LEU A 92 14.91 16.76 -10.68
N GLY A 93 14.87 17.52 -11.80
CA GLY A 93 13.89 17.31 -12.87
C GLY A 93 12.53 17.98 -12.57
N PRO A 94 11.77 18.32 -13.63
CA PRO A 94 10.71 19.33 -13.53
C PRO A 94 9.53 18.91 -12.65
N ALA A 95 9.13 17.64 -12.62
CA ALA A 95 7.95 17.21 -11.88
C ALA A 95 8.27 16.91 -10.41
N GLN A 96 9.29 16.09 -10.16
CA GLN A 96 9.67 15.69 -8.80
C GLN A 96 10.33 16.82 -8.01
N GLY A 97 11.18 17.61 -8.68
CA GLY A 97 11.85 18.75 -8.07
C GLY A 97 10.85 19.79 -7.59
N ARG A 98 9.89 20.17 -8.45
CA ARG A 98 8.83 21.12 -8.08
C ARG A 98 8.03 20.62 -6.88
N HIS A 99 7.58 19.36 -6.90
CA HIS A 99 6.79 18.81 -5.79
C HIS A 99 7.56 18.83 -4.47
N LEU A 100 8.82 18.39 -4.45
CA LEU A 100 9.64 18.36 -3.25
C LEU A 100 9.95 19.76 -2.73
N HIS A 101 10.17 20.72 -3.64
CA HIS A 101 10.39 22.12 -3.28
C HIS A 101 9.13 22.75 -2.66
N GLU A 102 7.94 22.52 -3.23
CA GLU A 102 6.68 23.00 -2.64
C GLU A 102 6.50 22.42 -1.21
N LEU A 103 6.78 21.13 -1.02
CA LEU A 103 6.76 20.53 0.30
C LEU A 103 7.79 21.14 1.26
N ALA A 104 8.99 21.50 0.79
CA ALA A 104 10.02 22.14 1.60
C ALA A 104 9.60 23.54 2.09
N TRP A 105 8.71 24.20 1.34
CA TRP A 105 8.09 25.46 1.71
C TRP A 105 6.72 25.31 2.39
N ALA A 106 6.42 24.12 2.91
CA ALA A 106 5.15 23.79 3.57
C ALA A 106 3.90 23.96 2.67
N ARG A 107 4.06 24.00 1.35
CA ARG A 107 2.96 24.16 0.41
C ARG A 107 2.39 22.78 0.05
N ASP A 108 1.24 22.44 0.63
CA ASP A 108 0.49 21.21 0.35
C ASP A 108 -0.99 21.51 0.44
N ASP A 109 -1.57 21.89 -0.69
CA ASP A 109 -2.98 22.26 -0.81
C ASP A 109 -3.91 21.07 -1.03
N ARG A 110 -3.37 19.84 -0.96
CA ARG A 110 -4.18 18.63 -1.14
C ARG A 110 -5.19 18.49 -0.01
N PRO A 111 -6.49 18.41 -0.31
CA PRO A 111 -7.52 18.27 0.72
C PRO A 111 -7.42 16.92 1.45
N VAL A 112 -8.02 16.85 2.62
CA VAL A 112 -8.33 15.57 3.27
C VAL A 112 -9.52 14.96 2.53
N GLU A 113 -9.32 13.81 1.93
CA GLU A 113 -10.35 13.06 1.20
C GLU A 113 -10.72 11.84 2.03
N PRO A 114 -11.84 11.86 2.77
CA PRO A 114 -12.27 10.74 3.60
C PRO A 114 -12.77 9.57 2.75
N ASP A 115 -13.43 9.88 1.63
CA ASP A 115 -14.09 8.90 0.77
C ASP A 115 -13.26 8.71 -0.52
N ARG A 116 -12.23 7.88 -0.43
CA ARG A 116 -11.45 7.49 -1.60
C ARG A 116 -11.96 6.19 -2.18
N GLU A 117 -12.05 6.14 -3.50
CA GLU A 117 -12.23 4.89 -4.22
C GLU A 117 -11.11 3.89 -3.88
N LEU A 118 -11.48 2.64 -3.71
CA LEU A 118 -10.53 1.55 -3.48
C LEU A 118 -9.68 1.36 -4.74
N LYS A 119 -8.36 1.42 -4.58
CA LYS A 119 -7.39 1.15 -5.65
C LYS A 119 -6.94 -0.30 -5.67
N SER A 120 -6.99 -0.96 -4.54
CA SER A 120 -6.63 -2.38 -4.37
C SER A 120 -7.32 -2.96 -3.14
N ILE A 121 -7.55 -4.26 -3.16
CA ILE A 121 -8.00 -5.05 -2.01
C ILE A 121 -6.92 -6.09 -1.77
N GLY A 122 -6.41 -6.18 -0.55
CA GLY A 122 -5.37 -7.14 -0.21
C GLY A 122 -5.49 -7.68 1.21
N HIS A 123 -4.85 -8.81 1.40
CA HIS A 123 -4.62 -9.40 2.71
C HIS A 123 -3.18 -9.89 2.76
N GLU A 124 -2.46 -9.47 3.79
CA GLU A 124 -1.10 -9.95 4.07
C GLU A 124 -0.98 -10.34 5.54
N GLU A 125 -0.13 -11.31 5.81
CA GLU A 125 0.11 -11.78 7.16
C GLU A 125 1.60 -11.98 7.42
N THR A 126 2.03 -11.55 8.60
CA THR A 126 3.35 -11.84 9.13
C THR A 126 3.24 -13.08 10.02
N PHE A 127 3.98 -14.11 9.71
CA PHE A 127 3.92 -15.39 10.40
C PHE A 127 4.69 -15.34 11.72
N ALA A 128 4.21 -16.08 12.72
CA ALA A 128 4.93 -16.28 13.98
C ALA A 128 6.22 -17.11 13.78
N HIS A 129 6.18 -18.04 12.82
CA HIS A 129 7.32 -18.84 12.36
C HIS A 129 7.39 -18.76 10.84
N ASP A 130 8.60 -18.58 10.31
CA ASP A 130 8.82 -18.45 8.90
C ASP A 130 8.39 -19.72 8.13
N ARG A 131 7.91 -19.55 6.89
CA ARG A 131 7.52 -20.64 5.99
C ARG A 131 8.68 -20.96 5.06
N HIS A 132 8.97 -22.26 4.89
CA HIS A 132 10.15 -22.70 4.14
C HIS A 132 9.83 -23.54 2.91
N THR A 133 8.58 -23.97 2.77
CA THR A 133 8.14 -24.83 1.67
C THR A 133 7.02 -24.22 0.85
N PHE A 134 6.92 -24.64 -0.40
CA PHE A 134 5.81 -24.26 -1.27
C PHE A 134 4.46 -24.65 -0.65
N ASP A 135 4.35 -25.85 -0.10
CA ASP A 135 3.09 -26.33 0.48
C ASP A 135 2.62 -25.51 1.68
N GLU A 136 3.53 -25.04 2.51
CA GLU A 136 3.20 -24.13 3.62
C GLU A 136 2.65 -22.80 3.09
N LEU A 137 3.34 -22.21 2.11
CA LEU A 137 2.90 -20.95 1.50
C LEU A 137 1.62 -21.11 0.69
N TRP A 138 1.42 -22.26 0.05
CA TRP A 138 0.20 -22.55 -0.71
C TRP A 138 -1.03 -22.60 0.19
N ARG A 139 -0.94 -23.22 1.37
CA ARG A 139 -2.04 -23.22 2.36
C ARG A 139 -2.38 -21.80 2.79
N GLU A 140 -1.39 -20.96 3.02
CA GLU A 140 -1.61 -19.53 3.34
C GLU A 140 -2.20 -18.79 2.13
N ALA A 141 -1.74 -19.09 0.92
CA ALA A 141 -2.29 -18.50 -0.30
C ALA A 141 -3.79 -18.79 -0.46
N VAL A 142 -4.22 -20.01 -0.21
CA VAL A 142 -5.64 -20.40 -0.25
C VAL A 142 -6.46 -19.56 0.73
N ARG A 143 -6.00 -19.45 1.97
CA ARG A 143 -6.69 -18.68 3.02
C ARG A 143 -6.76 -17.17 2.69
N LEU A 144 -5.65 -16.61 2.20
CA LEU A 144 -5.59 -15.19 1.84
C LEU A 144 -6.42 -14.88 0.59
N ALA A 145 -6.41 -15.76 -0.41
CA ALA A 145 -7.19 -15.61 -1.62
C ALA A 145 -8.70 -15.63 -1.32
N ASP A 146 -9.14 -16.48 -0.43
CA ASP A 146 -10.55 -16.53 0.00
C ASP A 146 -10.98 -15.24 0.69
N ALA A 147 -10.15 -14.73 1.62
CA ALA A 147 -10.41 -13.47 2.30
C ALA A 147 -10.43 -12.27 1.31
N VAL A 148 -9.54 -12.24 0.32
CA VAL A 148 -9.49 -11.21 -0.72
C VAL A 148 -10.71 -11.30 -1.63
N ALA A 149 -11.07 -12.51 -2.09
CA ALA A 149 -12.22 -12.74 -2.94
C ALA A 149 -13.55 -12.37 -2.24
N SER A 150 -13.68 -12.68 -0.95
CA SER A 150 -14.84 -12.29 -0.16
C SER A 150 -15.03 -10.77 -0.11
N ARG A 151 -13.93 -10.03 0.18
CA ARG A 151 -13.95 -8.56 0.19
C ARG A 151 -14.21 -7.98 -1.21
N LEU A 152 -13.65 -8.59 -2.25
CA LEU A 152 -13.84 -8.15 -3.64
C LEU A 152 -15.30 -8.29 -4.04
N ARG A 153 -15.94 -9.43 -3.78
CA ARG A 153 -17.38 -9.62 -4.04
C ARG A 153 -18.26 -8.62 -3.30
N ALA A 154 -17.91 -8.25 -2.07
CA ALA A 154 -18.64 -7.23 -1.30
C ALA A 154 -18.65 -5.85 -1.96
N THR A 155 -17.71 -5.55 -2.88
CA THR A 155 -17.70 -4.29 -3.66
C THR A 155 -18.56 -4.35 -4.92
N GLY A 156 -19.07 -5.51 -5.31
CA GLY A 156 -19.75 -5.72 -6.59
C GLY A 156 -18.83 -5.62 -7.82
N GLN A 157 -17.52 -5.57 -7.62
CA GLN A 157 -16.54 -5.40 -8.70
C GLN A 157 -15.72 -6.67 -8.91
N GLY A 158 -15.14 -6.82 -10.10
CA GLY A 158 -14.08 -7.76 -10.39
C GLY A 158 -12.72 -7.06 -10.44
N ALA A 159 -11.64 -7.82 -10.39
CA ALA A 159 -10.28 -7.29 -10.48
C ALA A 159 -9.47 -8.01 -11.54
N ARG A 160 -8.65 -7.26 -12.29
CA ARG A 160 -7.82 -7.83 -13.37
C ARG A 160 -6.39 -8.12 -12.97
N THR A 161 -5.84 -7.41 -12.02
CA THR A 161 -4.44 -7.57 -11.63
C THR A 161 -4.36 -8.26 -10.27
N VAL A 162 -3.70 -9.40 -10.25
CA VAL A 162 -3.37 -10.14 -9.03
C VAL A 162 -1.90 -9.94 -8.71
N SER A 163 -1.59 -9.62 -7.47
CA SER A 163 -0.21 -9.40 -7.01
C SER A 163 0.06 -10.22 -5.75
N ILE A 164 1.27 -10.75 -5.67
CA ILE A 164 1.82 -11.35 -4.46
C ILE A 164 2.94 -10.50 -3.89
N LYS A 165 3.05 -10.51 -2.58
CA LYS A 165 4.13 -9.89 -1.82
C LYS A 165 4.73 -10.94 -0.88
N VAL A 166 6.03 -11.11 -0.97
CA VAL A 166 6.80 -12.01 -0.10
C VAL A 166 7.87 -11.20 0.61
N ARG A 167 7.95 -11.32 1.93
CA ARG A 167 9.07 -10.78 2.70
C ARG A 167 9.80 -11.92 3.37
N PHE A 168 11.09 -11.97 3.18
CA PHE A 168 11.96 -12.97 3.76
C PHE A 168 12.39 -12.63 5.20
N ASP A 169 13.06 -13.56 5.86
CA ASP A 169 13.64 -13.44 7.21
C ASP A 169 14.61 -12.25 7.33
N ASP A 170 15.35 -11.95 6.25
CA ASP A 170 16.27 -10.80 6.15
C ASP A 170 15.57 -9.47 5.83
N PHE A 171 14.23 -9.41 5.89
CA PHE A 171 13.36 -8.28 5.55
C PHE A 171 13.38 -7.84 4.08
N ARG A 172 14.12 -8.51 3.20
CA ARG A 172 14.04 -8.28 1.77
C ARG A 172 12.62 -8.62 1.28
N THR A 173 12.05 -7.72 0.50
CA THR A 173 10.69 -7.87 -0.02
C THR A 173 10.74 -8.08 -1.53
N LEU A 174 9.98 -9.07 -2.00
CA LEU A 174 9.73 -9.36 -3.40
C LEU A 174 8.24 -9.17 -3.68
N SER A 175 7.92 -8.52 -4.81
CA SER A 175 6.54 -8.43 -5.30
C SER A 175 6.49 -8.92 -6.75
N ARG A 176 5.40 -9.60 -7.11
CA ARG A 176 5.09 -10.04 -8.47
C ARG A 176 3.63 -9.73 -8.75
N SER A 177 3.33 -9.39 -9.99
CA SER A 177 1.98 -9.08 -10.44
C SER A 177 1.70 -9.78 -11.76
N HIS A 178 0.46 -10.21 -11.93
CA HIS A 178 -0.07 -10.78 -13.16
C HIS A 178 -1.40 -10.11 -13.50
N THR A 179 -1.54 -9.64 -14.73
CA THR A 179 -2.78 -9.01 -15.21
C THR A 179 -3.52 -9.97 -16.10
N LEU A 180 -4.74 -10.29 -15.69
CA LEU A 180 -5.63 -11.22 -16.37
C LEU A 180 -6.36 -10.54 -17.55
N PRO A 181 -6.77 -11.30 -18.56
CA PRO A 181 -7.51 -10.77 -19.72
C PRO A 181 -8.88 -10.21 -19.32
N ALA A 182 -9.54 -10.80 -18.32
CA ALA A 182 -10.85 -10.39 -17.82
C ALA A 182 -10.83 -10.21 -16.29
N PRO A 183 -11.73 -9.37 -15.71
CA PRO A 183 -11.89 -9.25 -14.28
C PRO A 183 -12.40 -10.56 -13.65
N VAL A 184 -11.85 -10.93 -12.51
CA VAL A 184 -12.22 -12.13 -11.73
C VAL A 184 -12.72 -11.73 -10.34
N THR A 185 -13.58 -12.59 -9.74
CA THR A 185 -14.19 -12.37 -8.42
C THR A 185 -13.97 -13.55 -7.47
N THR A 186 -13.50 -14.69 -7.98
CA THR A 186 -13.41 -15.94 -7.22
C THR A 186 -12.01 -16.18 -6.66
N ALA A 187 -11.94 -16.83 -5.49
CA ALA A 187 -10.68 -17.26 -4.90
C ALA A 187 -9.91 -18.21 -5.84
N ARG A 188 -10.62 -19.09 -6.57
CA ARG A 188 -10.00 -20.03 -7.51
C ARG A 188 -9.25 -19.29 -8.62
N ALA A 189 -9.88 -18.32 -9.28
CA ALA A 189 -9.24 -17.55 -10.34
C ALA A 189 -8.06 -16.71 -9.84
N ILE A 190 -8.13 -16.21 -8.59
CA ILE A 190 -7.00 -15.54 -7.93
C ILE A 190 -5.85 -16.54 -7.73
N LEU A 191 -6.13 -17.74 -7.23
CA LEU A 191 -5.13 -18.79 -6.99
C LEU A 191 -4.48 -19.27 -8.28
N ASP A 192 -5.24 -19.43 -9.37
CA ASP A 192 -4.70 -19.80 -10.68
C ASP A 192 -3.67 -18.76 -11.20
N ALA A 193 -3.83 -17.48 -10.81
CA ALA A 193 -2.82 -16.45 -11.09
C ALA A 193 -1.65 -16.45 -10.09
N VAL A 194 -1.90 -16.80 -8.83
CA VAL A 194 -0.88 -16.80 -7.75
C VAL A 194 0.09 -17.97 -7.91
N GLU A 195 -0.39 -19.15 -8.25
CA GLU A 195 0.42 -20.37 -8.30
C GLU A 195 1.68 -20.25 -9.15
N PRO A 196 1.62 -19.83 -10.44
CA PRO A 196 2.81 -19.70 -11.27
C PRO A 196 3.75 -18.58 -10.82
N MET A 197 3.25 -17.56 -10.11
CA MET A 197 4.10 -16.53 -9.51
C MET A 197 4.84 -17.07 -8.28
N LEU A 198 4.15 -17.87 -7.45
CA LEU A 198 4.72 -18.46 -6.24
C LEU A 198 5.76 -19.53 -6.56
N GLN A 199 5.52 -20.38 -7.59
CA GLN A 199 6.47 -21.41 -8.05
C GLN A 199 7.81 -20.82 -8.52
N LYS A 200 7.83 -19.57 -8.96
CA LYS A 200 9.06 -18.87 -9.40
C LYS A 200 9.84 -18.21 -8.26
N ILE A 201 9.39 -18.36 -7.02
CA ILE A 201 10.09 -17.82 -5.85
C ILE A 201 11.04 -18.86 -5.31
N GLU A 202 12.32 -18.52 -5.27
CA GLU A 202 13.33 -19.36 -4.63
C GLU A 202 13.19 -19.28 -3.11
N LEU A 203 12.77 -20.37 -2.48
CA LEU A 203 12.56 -20.49 -1.03
C LEU A 203 13.85 -20.92 -0.31
N VAL A 204 14.99 -20.32 -0.68
CA VAL A 204 16.27 -20.56 -0.02
C VAL A 204 16.27 -20.00 1.42
N ARG A 205 15.41 -19.01 1.67
CA ARG A 205 15.23 -18.35 2.96
C ARG A 205 13.81 -18.53 3.47
N GLY A 206 13.65 -18.43 4.78
CA GLY A 206 12.34 -18.42 5.39
C GLY A 206 11.50 -17.23 4.94
N VAL A 207 10.23 -17.45 4.66
CA VAL A 207 9.25 -16.41 4.34
C VAL A 207 8.56 -15.98 5.62
N ARG A 208 8.84 -14.74 6.01
CA ARG A 208 8.29 -14.10 7.21
C ARG A 208 6.90 -13.51 6.99
N LEU A 209 6.62 -13.01 5.79
CA LEU A 209 5.33 -12.41 5.44
C LEU A 209 4.95 -12.81 4.02
N PHE A 210 3.69 -13.16 3.86
CA PHE A 210 3.08 -13.38 2.57
C PHE A 210 1.77 -12.59 2.44
N GLY A 211 1.52 -12.06 1.24
CA GLY A 211 0.32 -11.30 0.95
C GLY A 211 -0.16 -11.48 -0.47
N ILE A 212 -1.47 -11.40 -0.64
CA ILE A 212 -2.16 -11.36 -1.93
C ILE A 212 -2.95 -10.07 -2.01
N SER A 213 -2.91 -9.40 -3.14
CA SER A 213 -3.72 -8.23 -3.42
C SER A 213 -4.24 -8.24 -4.84
N VAL A 214 -5.39 -7.63 -5.04
CA VAL A 214 -6.02 -7.45 -6.35
C VAL A 214 -6.26 -5.97 -6.63
N SER A 215 -6.18 -5.59 -7.89
CA SER A 215 -6.35 -4.21 -8.37
C SER A 215 -6.83 -4.19 -9.82
N GLY A 216 -7.03 -2.98 -10.40
CA GLY A 216 -7.56 -2.86 -11.74
C GLY A 216 -9.01 -3.30 -11.78
N PHE A 217 -9.83 -2.66 -10.93
CA PHE A 217 -11.24 -2.97 -10.78
C PHE A 217 -12.03 -2.64 -12.05
N GLY A 218 -13.06 -3.44 -12.29
CA GLY A 218 -13.98 -3.31 -13.42
C GLY A 218 -15.21 -4.16 -13.22
N THR A 219 -16.17 -4.03 -14.12
CA THR A 219 -17.35 -4.88 -14.12
C THR A 219 -16.92 -6.33 -14.27
N PRO A 220 -17.39 -7.25 -13.40
CA PRO A 220 -17.12 -8.66 -13.58
C PRO A 220 -17.59 -9.07 -14.99
N SER A 221 -16.76 -9.84 -15.72
CA SER A 221 -17.31 -10.55 -16.88
C SER A 221 -18.38 -11.48 -16.34
N GLU A 222 -19.53 -11.55 -17.00
CA GLU A 222 -20.57 -12.53 -16.73
C GLU A 222 -20.01 -13.94 -17.05
N GLN A 223 -19.18 -14.44 -16.17
CA GLN A 223 -18.81 -15.83 -16.16
C GLN A 223 -19.97 -16.54 -15.47
N LEU A 224 -20.88 -17.07 -16.28
CA LEU A 224 -21.97 -17.93 -15.81
C LEU A 224 -21.34 -19.00 -14.91
N THR A 225 -21.73 -19.00 -13.64
CA THR A 225 -21.37 -20.09 -12.73
C THR A 225 -22.24 -21.30 -13.07
N LEU A 226 -21.81 -22.50 -12.66
CA LEU A 226 -22.60 -23.69 -12.83
C LEU A 226 -23.98 -23.52 -12.17
N ASP A 227 -24.07 -22.77 -11.09
CA ASP A 227 -25.31 -22.42 -10.39
C ASP A 227 -26.20 -21.50 -11.24
N ASP A 228 -25.62 -20.55 -11.99
CA ASP A 228 -26.37 -19.70 -12.93
C ASP A 228 -26.93 -20.53 -14.12
N LEU A 229 -26.14 -21.51 -14.58
CA LEU A 229 -26.57 -22.45 -15.61
C LEU A 229 -27.65 -23.41 -15.09
N LEU A 230 -27.64 -23.79 -13.84
CA LEU A 230 -28.61 -24.66 -13.21
C LEU A 230 -29.87 -23.87 -12.76
N ALA A 231 -29.74 -22.60 -12.40
CA ALA A 231 -30.85 -21.72 -12.04
C ALA A 231 -31.59 -21.13 -13.26
N GLY A 232 -30.85 -20.91 -14.37
CA GLY A 232 -31.40 -20.49 -15.66
C GLY A 232 -31.89 -21.66 -16.45
N GLY A 233 -33.04 -22.23 -16.09
CA GLY A 233 -33.76 -23.21 -16.91
C GLY A 233 -33.93 -22.69 -18.33
N VAL A 234 -33.49 -23.47 -19.31
CA VAL A 234 -33.53 -23.24 -20.74
C VAL A 234 -34.91 -22.72 -21.16
N GLU A 235 -35.02 -21.42 -21.35
CA GLU A 235 -36.14 -20.86 -22.10
C GLU A 235 -35.80 -21.05 -23.58
N ALA A 236 -36.38 -22.11 -24.15
CA ALA A 236 -36.24 -22.43 -25.56
C ALA A 236 -36.79 -21.28 -26.40
N ALA A 237 -35.96 -20.75 -27.27
CA ALA A 237 -36.32 -19.73 -28.25
C ALA A 237 -37.50 -20.26 -29.11
N PRO A 238 -38.54 -19.44 -29.38
CA PRO A 238 -39.65 -19.87 -30.23
C PRO A 238 -39.17 -20.10 -31.68
N ALA A 239 -39.48 -21.27 -32.20
CA ALA A 239 -39.22 -21.62 -33.60
C ALA A 239 -39.93 -20.62 -34.54
N THR A 240 -39.17 -19.86 -35.31
CA THR A 240 -39.70 -19.02 -36.38
C THR A 240 -40.18 -19.91 -37.51
N THR A 241 -41.49 -20.05 -37.64
CA THR A 241 -42.15 -20.69 -38.80
C THR A 241 -41.99 -19.74 -40.00
N VAL A 242 -41.26 -20.19 -41.01
CA VAL A 242 -41.23 -19.56 -42.32
C VAL A 242 -42.43 -20.07 -43.11
N ALA A 243 -43.32 -19.19 -43.50
CA ALA A 243 -44.32 -19.39 -44.54
C ALA A 243 -43.92 -18.65 -45.81
#